data_276ecf1f5659eed8736b1ea85aff5336
#
_entry.id   276ecf1f5659eed8736b1ea85aff5336
#
_cell.length_a   1.000
_cell.length_b   1.000
_cell.length_c   1.000
_cell.angle_alpha   90.00
_cell.angle_beta   90.00
_cell.angle_gamma   90.00
#
_symmetry.space_group_name_H-M   'P 1'
#
loop_
_entity.id
_entity.type
_entity.pdbx_description
1 polymer ?
#
loop_
_entity_poly.entity_id
_entity_poly.type
_entity_poly.pdbx_seq_one_letter_code
_entity_poly.pdbx_strand_id
1 'polypeptide(L)'
;MDVIISALIEANNLLNKKDYYKALDCFECVLNINPTNNLAIIGKTICIHYLKSFDNSSLINMYEEKLNVNLKLAELYECGKYDETITECNKILKKDKNNFNALAIKFSAQFELTKYTEALKTCDKLLELEPNDLVIIYAKATILYKLKIYNEAIECYDKILKVTDNFNVLFFKSASLLILNKYEEALKYCNYALELEPENCDANRLKQLIKYKIAQK
;
A
#
# COMPACT_ATOMS: atom_id res chain seq x y z
N MET A 1 -13.88 -9.80 4.41
CA MET A 1 -14.02 -8.98 5.63
C MET A 1 -12.62 -8.56 6.01
N ASP A 2 -12.46 -7.31 6.21
CA ASP A 2 -11.17 -6.62 6.26
C ASP A 2 -10.28 -7.20 7.38
N VAL A 3 -9.06 -7.61 7.07
CA VAL A 3 -8.08 -8.14 8.03
C VAL A 3 -7.89 -7.18 9.20
N ILE A 4 -7.92 -5.86 8.91
CA ILE A 4 -7.85 -4.79 9.91
C ILE A 4 -9.03 -4.86 10.89
N ILE A 5 -10.26 -5.02 10.39
CA ILE A 5 -11.47 -5.09 11.24
C ILE A 5 -11.41 -6.34 12.14
N SER A 6 -11.02 -7.48 11.59
CA SER A 6 -10.88 -8.71 12.35
C SER A 6 -9.83 -8.59 13.46
N ALA A 7 -8.66 -8.02 13.14
CA ALA A 7 -7.59 -7.78 14.11
C ALA A 7 -7.99 -6.78 15.21
N LEU A 8 -8.73 -5.71 14.87
CA LEU A 8 -9.24 -4.75 15.85
C LEU A 8 -10.27 -5.37 16.80
N ILE A 9 -11.16 -6.23 16.28
CA ILE A 9 -12.14 -6.94 17.12
C ILE A 9 -11.42 -7.87 18.08
N GLU A 10 -10.45 -8.66 17.61
CA GLU A 10 -9.68 -9.57 18.47
C GLU A 10 -8.88 -8.78 19.52
N ALA A 11 -8.21 -7.70 19.13
CA ALA A 11 -7.48 -6.83 20.05
C ALA A 11 -8.39 -6.29 21.16
N ASN A 12 -9.61 -5.85 20.82
CA ASN A 12 -10.56 -5.33 21.78
C ASN A 12 -11.09 -6.43 22.75
N ASN A 13 -11.31 -7.64 22.23
CA ASN A 13 -11.66 -8.80 23.05
C ASN A 13 -10.55 -9.15 24.04
N LEU A 14 -9.29 -9.08 23.63
CA LEU A 14 -8.12 -9.32 24.47
C LEU A 14 -7.93 -8.22 25.52
N LEU A 15 -8.18 -6.94 25.18
CA LEU A 15 -8.22 -5.84 26.15
C LEU A 15 -9.25 -6.09 27.26
N ASN A 16 -10.46 -6.53 26.88
CA ASN A 16 -11.53 -6.84 27.85
C ASN A 16 -11.15 -8.02 28.77
N LYS A 17 -10.35 -8.97 28.28
CA LYS A 17 -9.80 -10.08 29.06
C LYS A 17 -8.54 -9.70 29.84
N LYS A 18 -8.07 -8.45 29.74
CA LYS A 18 -6.81 -7.93 30.33
C LYS A 18 -5.54 -8.65 29.85
N ASP A 19 -5.61 -9.31 28.68
CA ASP A 19 -4.44 -9.91 28.00
C ASP A 19 -3.75 -8.84 27.14
N TYR A 20 -3.11 -7.88 27.83
CA TYR A 20 -2.54 -6.70 27.20
C TYR A 20 -1.39 -7.00 26.24
N TYR A 21 -0.64 -8.11 26.45
CA TYR A 21 0.43 -8.52 25.54
C TYR A 21 -0.12 -8.95 24.18
N LYS A 22 -1.09 -9.85 24.18
CA LYS A 22 -1.69 -10.32 22.92
C LYS A 22 -2.51 -9.22 22.24
N ALA A 23 -3.19 -8.39 23.02
CA ALA A 23 -3.88 -7.22 22.46
C ALA A 23 -2.90 -6.27 21.78
N LEU A 24 -1.72 -6.06 22.36
CA LEU A 24 -0.65 -5.23 21.80
C LEU A 24 -0.16 -5.77 20.45
N ASP A 25 0.08 -7.07 20.34
CA ASP A 25 0.48 -7.72 19.08
C ASP A 25 -0.58 -7.54 17.99
N CYS A 26 -1.87 -7.67 18.33
CA CYS A 26 -2.95 -7.43 17.37
C CYS A 26 -3.00 -5.98 16.90
N PHE A 27 -2.82 -4.99 17.78
CA PHE A 27 -2.75 -3.57 17.38
C PHE A 27 -1.51 -3.29 16.53
N GLU A 28 -0.39 -3.94 16.79
CA GLU A 28 0.80 -3.84 15.93
C GLU A 28 0.56 -4.40 14.53
N CYS A 29 -0.12 -5.54 14.41
CA CYS A 29 -0.53 -6.06 13.11
C CYS A 29 -1.36 -5.06 12.32
N VAL A 30 -2.32 -4.38 12.97
CA VAL A 30 -3.11 -3.34 12.32
C VAL A 30 -2.25 -2.15 11.89
N LEU A 31 -1.33 -1.70 12.74
CA LEU A 31 -0.45 -0.56 12.45
C LEU A 31 0.60 -0.88 11.39
N ASN A 32 0.96 -2.14 11.21
CA ASN A 32 1.80 -2.58 10.10
C ASN A 32 1.07 -2.48 8.75
N ILE A 33 -0.25 -2.66 8.74
CA ILE A 33 -1.08 -2.53 7.53
C ILE A 33 -1.51 -1.07 7.30
N ASN A 34 -1.91 -0.38 8.37
CA ASN A 34 -2.34 1.01 8.35
C ASN A 34 -1.73 1.77 9.54
N PRO A 35 -0.56 2.42 9.35
CA PRO A 35 0.17 3.11 10.41
C PRO A 35 -0.58 4.27 11.07
N THR A 36 -1.56 4.84 10.39
CA THR A 36 -2.38 5.97 10.86
C THR A 36 -3.71 5.53 11.47
N ASN A 37 -3.92 4.24 11.69
CA ASN A 37 -5.16 3.73 12.27
C ASN A 37 -5.30 4.20 13.72
N ASN A 38 -6.14 5.22 13.95
CA ASN A 38 -6.33 5.85 15.26
C ASN A 38 -6.78 4.87 16.35
N LEU A 39 -7.65 3.90 16.03
CA LEU A 39 -8.11 2.91 16.99
C LEU A 39 -6.98 2.00 17.45
N ALA A 40 -6.12 1.58 16.52
CA ALA A 40 -4.96 0.77 16.85
C ALA A 40 -3.91 1.56 17.64
N ILE A 41 -3.70 2.84 17.33
CA ILE A 41 -2.80 3.72 18.09
C ILE A 41 -3.30 3.87 19.52
N ILE A 42 -4.58 4.19 19.72
CA ILE A 42 -5.19 4.33 21.05
C ILE A 42 -5.12 3.02 21.83
N GLY A 43 -5.53 1.90 21.21
CA GLY A 43 -5.52 0.60 21.85
C GLY A 43 -4.12 0.16 22.28
N LYS A 44 -3.12 0.39 21.43
CA LYS A 44 -1.70 0.15 21.74
C LYS A 44 -1.23 1.00 22.93
N THR A 45 -1.59 2.28 22.98
CA THR A 45 -1.26 3.19 24.06
C THR A 45 -1.87 2.70 25.39
N ILE A 46 -3.11 2.22 25.36
CA ILE A 46 -3.80 1.62 26.52
C ILE A 46 -3.03 0.40 27.02
N CYS A 47 -2.67 -0.54 26.12
CA CYS A 47 -1.91 -1.74 26.47
C CYS A 47 -0.59 -1.37 27.17
N ILE A 48 0.18 -0.44 26.59
CA ILE A 48 1.46 0.03 27.13
C ILE A 48 1.26 0.66 28.53
N HIS A 49 0.22 1.47 28.72
CA HIS A 49 -0.10 2.09 30.00
C HIS A 49 -0.33 1.05 31.11
N TYR A 50 -1.15 0.02 30.82
CA TYR A 50 -1.42 -1.04 31.80
C TYR A 50 -0.22 -1.95 32.04
N LEU A 51 0.58 -2.25 31.02
CA LEU A 51 1.79 -3.06 31.15
C LEU A 51 2.88 -2.38 31.99
N LYS A 52 2.94 -1.04 31.98
CA LYS A 52 3.84 -0.26 32.86
C LYS A 52 3.63 -0.51 34.35
N SER A 53 2.41 -0.83 34.75
CA SER A 53 2.10 -1.10 36.14
C SER A 53 2.66 -2.46 36.65
N PHE A 54 3.21 -3.30 35.76
CA PHE A 54 3.71 -4.65 36.05
C PHE A 54 5.23 -4.82 35.93
N ASP A 55 6.01 -3.77 36.05
CA ASP A 55 7.48 -3.77 36.18
C ASP A 55 8.28 -4.45 35.03
N ASN A 56 7.79 -4.34 33.79
CA ASN A 56 8.47 -4.77 32.57
C ASN A 56 9.08 -3.57 31.79
N SER A 57 9.87 -2.74 32.44
CA SER A 57 10.35 -1.47 31.92
C SER A 57 11.11 -1.55 30.58
N SER A 58 11.89 -2.62 30.35
CA SER A 58 12.69 -2.75 29.13
C SER A 58 11.83 -3.01 27.86
N LEU A 59 10.82 -3.88 27.96
CA LEU A 59 9.89 -4.19 26.88
C LEU A 59 9.00 -2.98 26.56
N ILE A 60 8.52 -2.32 27.61
CA ILE A 60 7.68 -1.12 27.49
C ILE A 60 8.44 0.01 26.80
N ASN A 61 9.68 0.27 27.19
CA ASN A 61 10.51 1.30 26.56
C ASN A 61 10.75 1.00 25.06
N MET A 62 10.95 -0.27 24.71
CA MET A 62 11.08 -0.66 23.31
C MET A 62 9.80 -0.42 22.49
N TYR A 63 8.63 -0.72 23.07
CA TYR A 63 7.34 -0.46 22.40
C TYR A 63 7.03 1.03 22.31
N GLU A 64 7.35 1.82 23.35
CA GLU A 64 7.19 3.27 23.30
C GLU A 64 8.08 3.92 22.24
N GLU A 65 9.34 3.48 22.14
CA GLU A 65 10.25 3.97 21.09
C GLU A 65 9.69 3.68 19.71
N LYS A 66 9.20 2.45 19.45
CA LYS A 66 8.57 2.08 18.20
C LYS A 66 7.29 2.90 17.91
N LEU A 67 6.44 3.10 18.94
CA LEU A 67 5.21 3.86 18.79
C LEU A 67 5.51 5.33 18.45
N ASN A 68 6.42 5.96 19.18
CA ASN A 68 6.81 7.36 18.97
C ASN A 68 7.41 7.56 17.56
N VAL A 69 8.20 6.61 17.10
CA VAL A 69 8.76 6.65 15.73
C VAL A 69 7.65 6.55 14.68
N ASN A 70 6.70 5.64 14.84
CA ASN A 70 5.59 5.48 13.89
C ASN A 70 4.66 6.70 13.87
N LEU A 71 4.34 7.26 15.05
CA LEU A 71 3.56 8.49 15.16
C LEU A 71 4.26 9.66 14.47
N LYS A 72 5.55 9.84 14.71
CA LYS A 72 6.34 10.89 14.07
C LYS A 72 6.35 10.73 12.54
N LEU A 73 6.49 9.52 12.03
CA LEU A 73 6.44 9.27 10.59
C LEU A 73 5.07 9.61 9.99
N ALA A 74 3.99 9.22 10.68
CA ALA A 74 2.63 9.53 10.26
C ALA A 74 2.39 11.04 10.24
N GLU A 75 2.76 11.76 11.31
CA GLU A 75 2.64 13.23 11.39
C GLU A 75 3.41 13.93 10.26
N LEU A 76 4.65 13.55 10.02
CA LEU A 76 5.46 14.13 8.94
C LEU A 76 4.81 13.89 7.56
N TYR A 77 4.30 12.70 7.33
CA TYR A 77 3.66 12.34 6.07
C TYR A 77 2.35 13.12 5.87
N GLU A 78 1.47 13.16 6.88
CA GLU A 78 0.20 13.90 6.84
C GLU A 78 0.39 15.41 6.70
N CYS A 79 1.46 15.95 7.27
CA CYS A 79 1.86 17.36 7.09
C CYS A 79 2.49 17.64 5.71
N GLY A 80 2.59 16.66 4.83
CA GLY A 80 3.21 16.81 3.50
C GLY A 80 4.74 16.97 3.52
N LYS A 81 5.39 16.71 4.67
CA LYS A 81 6.84 16.84 4.86
C LYS A 81 7.58 15.59 4.34
N TYR A 82 7.37 15.26 3.08
CA TYR A 82 7.82 13.99 2.50
C TYR A 82 9.34 13.79 2.51
N ASP A 83 10.16 14.83 2.31
CA ASP A 83 11.62 14.69 2.38
C ASP A 83 12.10 14.41 3.81
N GLU A 84 11.48 15.05 4.83
CA GLU A 84 11.73 14.75 6.24
C GLU A 84 11.29 13.31 6.56
N THR A 85 10.12 12.88 6.07
CA THR A 85 9.62 11.52 6.22
C THR A 85 10.61 10.49 5.66
N ILE A 86 11.12 10.69 4.44
CA ILE A 86 12.14 9.82 3.83
C ILE A 86 13.41 9.77 4.68
N THR A 87 13.81 10.91 5.24
CA THR A 87 15.01 11.00 6.08
C THR A 87 14.84 10.17 7.36
N GLU A 88 13.71 10.27 8.03
CA GLU A 88 13.42 9.49 9.24
C GLU A 88 13.29 7.98 8.91
N CYS A 89 12.59 7.62 7.82
CA CYS A 89 12.55 6.24 7.34
C CYS A 89 13.96 5.68 7.09
N ASN A 90 14.86 6.46 6.51
CA ASN A 90 16.22 6.03 6.26
C ASN A 90 17.02 5.77 7.55
N LYS A 91 16.75 6.50 8.64
CA LYS A 91 17.35 6.24 9.96
C LYS A 91 16.91 4.88 10.51
N ILE A 92 15.63 4.56 10.36
CA ILE A 92 15.08 3.25 10.77
C ILE A 92 15.71 2.13 9.92
N LEU A 93 15.72 2.31 8.60
CA LEU A 93 16.23 1.32 7.66
C LEU A 93 17.76 1.10 7.75
N LYS A 94 18.50 2.00 8.38
CA LYS A 94 19.92 1.75 8.75
C LYS A 94 20.05 0.73 9.88
N LYS A 95 19.09 0.72 10.82
CA LYS A 95 19.06 -0.21 11.96
C LYS A 95 18.43 -1.56 11.54
N ASP A 96 17.33 -1.48 10.80
CA ASP A 96 16.54 -2.62 10.33
C ASP A 96 16.19 -2.45 8.85
N LYS A 97 16.98 -3.07 7.96
CA LYS A 97 16.85 -2.91 6.50
C LYS A 97 15.53 -3.46 5.95
N ASN A 98 14.91 -4.38 6.68
CA ASN A 98 13.68 -5.06 6.29
C ASN A 98 12.45 -4.53 7.04
N ASN A 99 12.56 -3.39 7.69
CA ASN A 99 11.42 -2.76 8.36
C ASN A 99 10.34 -2.40 7.35
N PHE A 100 9.34 -3.26 7.24
CA PHE A 100 8.24 -3.13 6.26
C PHE A 100 7.54 -1.77 6.36
N ASN A 101 7.24 -1.34 7.59
CA ASN A 101 6.53 -0.08 7.83
C ASN A 101 7.32 1.15 7.33
N ALA A 102 8.62 1.20 7.65
CA ALA A 102 9.49 2.26 7.18
C ALA A 102 9.66 2.23 5.66
N LEU A 103 9.71 1.04 5.03
CA LEU A 103 9.73 0.90 3.58
C LEU A 103 8.42 1.39 2.95
N ALA A 104 7.26 1.02 3.50
CA ALA A 104 5.95 1.41 2.98
C ALA A 104 5.74 2.93 3.05
N ILE A 105 6.04 3.56 4.19
CA ILE A 105 5.91 5.01 4.36
C ILE A 105 6.91 5.76 3.46
N LYS A 106 8.15 5.26 3.36
CA LYS A 106 9.17 5.82 2.46
C LYS A 106 8.72 5.75 1.01
N PHE A 107 8.18 4.62 0.59
CA PHE A 107 7.59 4.42 -0.73
C PHE A 107 6.52 5.47 -1.02
N SER A 108 5.55 5.64 -0.11
CA SER A 108 4.46 6.60 -0.26
C SER A 108 5.00 8.03 -0.37
N ALA A 109 5.94 8.43 0.48
CA ALA A 109 6.55 9.76 0.44
C ALA A 109 7.34 10.00 -0.87
N GLN A 110 8.05 8.99 -1.38
CA GLN A 110 8.74 9.06 -2.67
C GLN A 110 7.75 9.19 -3.83
N PHE A 111 6.62 8.49 -3.75
CA PHE A 111 5.56 8.56 -4.77
C PHE A 111 4.93 9.96 -4.82
N GLU A 112 4.60 10.56 -3.67
CA GLU A 112 4.07 11.93 -3.58
C GLU A 112 5.05 12.97 -4.15
N LEU A 113 6.34 12.79 -3.91
CA LEU A 113 7.39 13.64 -4.49
C LEU A 113 7.68 13.32 -5.98
N THR A 114 6.91 12.45 -6.62
CA THR A 114 7.14 12.00 -8.00
C THR A 114 8.53 11.39 -8.26
N LYS A 115 9.24 10.97 -7.21
CA LYS A 115 10.53 10.27 -7.26
C LYS A 115 10.33 8.81 -7.65
N TYR A 116 9.73 8.58 -8.83
CA TYR A 116 9.25 7.26 -9.26
C TYR A 116 10.36 6.20 -9.37
N THR A 117 11.57 6.58 -9.76
CA THR A 117 12.70 5.64 -9.85
C THR A 117 13.15 5.14 -8.48
N GLU A 118 13.16 6.01 -7.46
CA GLU A 118 13.47 5.62 -6.10
C GLU A 118 12.33 4.84 -5.47
N ALA A 119 11.09 5.27 -5.73
CA ALA A 119 9.89 4.57 -5.26
C ALA A 119 9.83 3.13 -5.82
N LEU A 120 10.20 2.92 -7.10
CA LEU A 120 10.29 1.58 -7.69
C LEU A 120 11.27 0.68 -6.95
N LYS A 121 12.48 1.18 -6.64
CA LYS A 121 13.46 0.43 -5.85
C LYS A 121 12.97 0.09 -4.45
N THR A 122 12.20 0.99 -3.82
CA THR A 122 11.63 0.74 -2.49
C THR A 122 10.50 -0.28 -2.58
N CYS A 123 9.68 -0.21 -3.64
CA CYS A 123 8.62 -1.17 -3.93
C CYS A 123 9.16 -2.58 -4.18
N ASP A 124 10.28 -2.70 -4.91
CA ASP A 124 10.94 -3.99 -5.14
C ASP A 124 11.38 -4.65 -3.82
N LYS A 125 11.90 -3.86 -2.86
CA LYS A 125 12.23 -4.36 -1.52
C LYS A 125 11.00 -4.82 -0.72
N LEU A 126 9.88 -4.11 -0.87
CA LEU A 126 8.62 -4.54 -0.25
C LEU A 126 8.15 -5.88 -0.85
N LEU A 127 8.31 -6.08 -2.16
CA LEU A 127 7.99 -7.34 -2.82
C LEU A 127 8.97 -8.47 -2.52
N GLU A 128 10.21 -8.17 -2.13
CA GLU A 128 11.14 -9.19 -1.58
C GLU A 128 10.63 -9.74 -0.24
N LEU A 129 9.97 -8.89 0.58
CA LEU A 129 9.39 -9.29 1.86
C LEU A 129 8.02 -9.96 1.70
N GLU A 130 7.17 -9.42 0.84
CA GLU A 130 5.80 -9.88 0.58
C GLU A 130 5.56 -10.05 -0.94
N PRO A 131 6.04 -11.16 -1.54
CA PRO A 131 6.09 -11.32 -3.01
C PRO A 131 4.72 -11.38 -3.71
N ASN A 132 3.68 -11.75 -2.99
CA ASN A 132 2.33 -11.93 -3.51
C ASN A 132 1.32 -10.88 -3.03
N ASP A 133 1.78 -9.82 -2.37
CA ASP A 133 0.91 -8.73 -1.95
C ASP A 133 0.40 -7.96 -3.18
N LEU A 134 -0.90 -8.09 -3.45
CA LEU A 134 -1.55 -7.47 -4.61
C LEU A 134 -1.54 -5.94 -4.54
N VAL A 135 -1.53 -5.37 -3.35
CA VAL A 135 -1.47 -3.91 -3.14
C VAL A 135 -0.11 -3.38 -3.58
N ILE A 136 0.96 -4.06 -3.16
CA ILE A 136 2.33 -3.69 -3.55
C ILE A 136 2.55 -3.91 -5.05
N ILE A 137 2.03 -5.01 -5.62
CA ILE A 137 2.10 -5.27 -7.07
C ILE A 137 1.35 -4.18 -7.84
N TYR A 138 0.19 -3.73 -7.36
CA TYR A 138 -0.55 -2.63 -7.98
C TYR A 138 0.20 -1.30 -7.89
N ALA A 139 0.82 -1.02 -6.74
CA ALA A 139 1.66 0.15 -6.54
C ALA A 139 2.86 0.15 -7.52
N LYS A 140 3.52 -1.01 -7.69
CA LYS A 140 4.58 -1.20 -8.69
C LYS A 140 4.08 -0.92 -10.11
N ALA A 141 2.94 -1.50 -10.48
CA ALA A 141 2.33 -1.29 -11.80
C ALA A 141 2.04 0.19 -12.07
N THR A 142 1.53 0.90 -11.06
CA THR A 142 1.25 2.34 -11.15
C THR A 142 2.51 3.15 -11.41
N ILE A 143 3.61 2.86 -10.70
CA ILE A 143 4.91 3.52 -10.93
C ILE A 143 5.43 3.21 -12.32
N LEU A 144 5.42 1.95 -12.74
CA LEU A 144 5.88 1.55 -14.06
C LEU A 144 5.09 2.26 -15.16
N TYR A 145 3.77 2.40 -14.98
CA TYR A 145 2.93 3.18 -15.89
C TYR A 145 3.36 4.67 -15.93
N LYS A 146 3.62 5.29 -14.78
CA LYS A 146 4.11 6.69 -14.69
C LYS A 146 5.48 6.85 -15.32
N LEU A 147 6.36 5.87 -15.21
CA LEU A 147 7.68 5.82 -15.86
C LEU A 147 7.60 5.45 -17.33
N LYS A 148 6.41 5.19 -17.89
CA LYS A 148 6.16 4.76 -19.28
C LYS A 148 6.77 3.38 -19.61
N ILE A 149 7.01 2.54 -18.61
CA ILE A 149 7.52 1.17 -18.76
C ILE A 149 6.31 0.23 -18.86
N TYR A 150 5.55 0.38 -19.95
CA TYR A 150 4.22 -0.21 -20.09
C TYR A 150 4.21 -1.74 -20.15
N ASN A 151 5.24 -2.39 -20.70
CA ASN A 151 5.29 -3.86 -20.76
C ASN A 151 5.35 -4.47 -19.36
N GLU A 152 6.24 -3.97 -18.49
CA GLU A 152 6.35 -4.46 -17.11
C GLU A 152 5.11 -4.10 -16.29
N ALA A 153 4.49 -2.93 -16.53
CA ALA A 153 3.21 -2.57 -15.90
C ALA A 153 2.11 -3.59 -16.26
N ILE A 154 2.03 -4.02 -17.53
CA ILE A 154 1.08 -5.04 -17.99
C ILE A 154 1.33 -6.37 -17.28
N GLU A 155 2.59 -6.80 -17.12
CA GLU A 155 2.92 -8.02 -16.37
C GLU A 155 2.44 -7.97 -14.91
N CYS A 156 2.55 -6.81 -14.26
CA CYS A 156 2.02 -6.62 -12.92
C CYS A 156 0.48 -6.68 -12.91
N TYR A 157 -0.19 -6.03 -13.87
CA TYR A 157 -1.64 -6.09 -14.00
C TYR A 157 -2.11 -7.53 -14.26
N ASP A 158 -1.37 -8.30 -15.08
CA ASP A 158 -1.68 -9.72 -15.32
C ASP A 158 -1.60 -10.58 -14.06
N LYS A 159 -0.64 -10.31 -13.18
CA LYS A 159 -0.56 -11.00 -11.89
C LYS A 159 -1.79 -10.73 -11.02
N ILE A 160 -2.25 -9.49 -10.97
CA ILE A 160 -3.43 -9.11 -10.19
C ILE A 160 -4.70 -9.75 -10.78
N LEU A 161 -4.88 -9.69 -12.11
CA LEU A 161 -6.06 -10.22 -12.80
C LEU A 161 -6.18 -11.74 -12.76
N LYS A 162 -5.13 -12.48 -12.38
CA LYS A 162 -5.23 -13.92 -12.08
C LYS A 162 -5.97 -14.23 -10.79
N VAL A 163 -6.08 -13.26 -9.89
CA VAL A 163 -6.62 -13.42 -8.53
C VAL A 163 -7.96 -12.71 -8.38
N THR A 164 -8.10 -11.53 -8.97
CA THR A 164 -9.29 -10.69 -8.78
C THR A 164 -9.52 -9.79 -10.00
N ASP A 165 -10.78 -9.62 -10.36
CA ASP A 165 -11.19 -8.61 -11.31
C ASP A 165 -11.25 -7.24 -10.61
N ASN A 166 -10.61 -6.24 -11.23
CA ASN A 166 -10.55 -4.89 -10.71
C ASN A 166 -10.62 -3.88 -11.85
N PHE A 167 -11.57 -2.96 -11.78
CA PHE A 167 -11.78 -1.94 -12.80
C PHE A 167 -10.50 -1.16 -13.13
N ASN A 168 -9.82 -0.62 -12.11
CA ASN A 168 -8.62 0.19 -12.33
C ASN A 168 -7.50 -0.60 -13.01
N VAL A 169 -7.32 -1.86 -12.63
CA VAL A 169 -6.31 -2.75 -13.22
C VAL A 169 -6.62 -2.99 -14.70
N LEU A 170 -7.87 -3.31 -15.03
CA LEU A 170 -8.33 -3.53 -16.42
C LEU A 170 -8.20 -2.26 -17.25
N PHE A 171 -8.60 -1.11 -16.69
CA PHE A 171 -8.51 0.19 -17.34
C PHE A 171 -7.06 0.58 -17.67
N PHE A 172 -6.16 0.54 -16.68
CA PHE A 172 -4.75 0.92 -16.90
C PHE A 172 -4.01 -0.10 -17.77
N LYS A 173 -4.37 -1.39 -17.72
CA LYS A 173 -3.86 -2.37 -18.67
C LYS A 173 -4.30 -2.03 -20.08
N SER A 174 -5.58 -1.74 -20.31
CA SER A 174 -6.10 -1.32 -21.61
C SER A 174 -5.39 -0.06 -22.12
N ALA A 175 -5.21 0.95 -21.26
CA ALA A 175 -4.49 2.17 -21.62
C ALA A 175 -3.03 1.90 -22.00
N SER A 176 -2.35 1.01 -21.26
CA SER A 176 -0.98 0.59 -21.56
C SER A 176 -0.88 -0.11 -22.92
N LEU A 177 -1.81 -1.01 -23.21
CA LEU A 177 -1.89 -1.71 -24.48
C LEU A 177 -2.18 -0.76 -25.65
N LEU A 178 -3.05 0.23 -25.47
CA LEU A 178 -3.30 1.28 -26.47
C LEU A 178 -2.02 2.03 -26.82
N ILE A 179 -1.24 2.43 -25.81
CA ILE A 179 0.02 3.16 -26.03
C ILE A 179 1.05 2.28 -26.77
N LEU A 180 1.03 0.99 -26.54
CA LEU A 180 1.86 0.01 -27.24
C LEU A 180 1.33 -0.38 -28.63
N ASN A 181 0.26 0.28 -29.11
CA ASN A 181 -0.42 0.01 -30.39
C ASN A 181 -1.04 -1.40 -30.51
N LYS A 182 -1.28 -2.06 -29.39
CA LYS A 182 -1.97 -3.39 -29.31
C LYS A 182 -3.47 -3.17 -29.18
N TYR A 183 -4.07 -2.60 -30.22
CA TYR A 183 -5.42 -2.04 -30.17
C TYR A 183 -6.51 -3.06 -29.89
N GLU A 184 -6.43 -4.25 -30.48
CA GLU A 184 -7.43 -5.31 -30.33
C GLU A 184 -7.45 -5.84 -28.90
N GLU A 185 -6.25 -6.05 -28.31
CA GLU A 185 -6.12 -6.43 -26.90
C GLU A 185 -6.59 -5.29 -25.96
N ALA A 186 -6.23 -4.06 -26.27
CA ALA A 186 -6.67 -2.89 -25.53
C ALA A 186 -8.21 -2.81 -25.49
N LEU A 187 -8.89 -3.03 -26.62
CA LEU A 187 -10.36 -3.02 -26.70
C LEU A 187 -10.98 -4.12 -25.84
N LYS A 188 -10.37 -5.31 -25.84
CA LYS A 188 -10.82 -6.44 -25.01
C LYS A 188 -10.83 -6.07 -23.51
N TYR A 189 -9.71 -5.57 -22.99
CA TYR A 189 -9.61 -5.20 -21.56
C TYR A 189 -10.44 -3.97 -21.21
N CYS A 190 -10.60 -3.03 -22.15
CA CYS A 190 -11.50 -1.89 -21.97
C CYS A 190 -12.97 -2.33 -21.84
N ASN A 191 -13.38 -3.33 -22.62
CA ASN A 191 -14.73 -3.89 -22.51
C ASN A 191 -14.92 -4.58 -21.15
N TYR A 192 -13.96 -5.37 -20.67
CA TYR A 192 -14.03 -5.98 -19.34
C TYR A 192 -14.11 -4.93 -18.22
N ALA A 193 -13.37 -3.82 -18.34
CA ALA A 193 -13.52 -2.71 -17.39
C ALA A 193 -14.95 -2.14 -17.41
N LEU A 194 -15.53 -1.95 -18.59
CA LEU A 194 -16.91 -1.46 -18.74
C LEU A 194 -17.99 -2.48 -18.36
N GLU A 195 -17.70 -3.76 -18.29
CA GLU A 195 -18.60 -4.75 -17.68
C GLU A 195 -18.70 -4.56 -16.16
N LEU A 196 -17.63 -4.12 -15.52
CA LEU A 196 -17.62 -3.80 -14.08
C LEU A 196 -18.24 -2.42 -13.81
N GLU A 197 -17.93 -1.41 -14.63
CA GLU A 197 -18.41 -0.04 -14.50
C GLU A 197 -18.92 0.51 -15.83
N PRO A 198 -20.15 0.18 -16.26
CA PRO A 198 -20.69 0.55 -17.58
C PRO A 198 -20.74 2.05 -17.84
N GLU A 199 -21.03 2.85 -16.83
CA GLU A 199 -21.20 4.30 -16.93
C GLU A 199 -19.88 5.10 -16.74
N ASN A 200 -18.74 4.43 -16.62
CA ASN A 200 -17.47 5.11 -16.42
C ASN A 200 -17.07 5.91 -17.67
N CYS A 201 -17.08 7.23 -17.52
CA CYS A 201 -16.82 8.16 -18.62
C CYS A 201 -15.45 8.01 -19.24
N ASP A 202 -14.41 7.76 -18.42
CA ASP A 202 -13.02 7.66 -18.90
C ASP A 202 -12.80 6.36 -19.66
N ALA A 203 -13.38 5.25 -19.19
CA ALA A 203 -13.34 3.98 -19.91
C ALA A 203 -14.11 4.05 -21.23
N ASN A 204 -15.27 4.73 -21.28
CA ASN A 204 -16.01 4.95 -22.52
C ASN A 204 -15.21 5.80 -23.52
N ARG A 205 -14.54 6.87 -23.06
CA ARG A 205 -13.64 7.68 -23.90
C ARG A 205 -12.46 6.86 -24.42
N LEU A 206 -11.85 6.06 -23.56
CA LEU A 206 -10.75 5.16 -23.93
C LEU A 206 -11.20 4.18 -25.02
N LYS A 207 -12.38 3.57 -24.88
CA LYS A 207 -12.97 2.67 -25.86
C LYS A 207 -13.17 3.34 -27.23
N GLN A 208 -13.69 4.58 -27.24
CA GLN A 208 -13.85 5.35 -28.47
C GLN A 208 -12.51 5.63 -29.15
N LEU A 209 -11.49 6.03 -28.38
CA LEU A 209 -10.15 6.29 -28.89
C LEU A 209 -9.52 5.01 -29.49
N ILE A 210 -9.67 3.88 -28.81
CA ILE A 210 -9.17 2.59 -29.32
C ILE A 210 -9.84 2.24 -30.64
N LYS A 211 -11.19 2.33 -30.72
CA LYS A 211 -11.94 2.06 -31.95
C LYS A 211 -11.50 2.96 -33.11
N TYR A 212 -11.29 4.25 -32.82
CA TYR A 212 -10.76 5.19 -33.81
C TYR A 212 -9.38 4.77 -34.34
N LYS A 213 -8.48 4.33 -33.45
CA LYS A 213 -7.14 3.83 -33.84
C LYS A 213 -7.20 2.56 -34.67
N ILE A 214 -8.12 1.65 -34.38
CA ILE A 214 -8.35 0.42 -35.16
C ILE A 214 -8.80 0.79 -36.58
N ALA A 215 -9.71 1.76 -36.73
CA ALA A 215 -10.25 2.19 -38.02
C ALA A 215 -9.24 2.92 -38.91
N GLN A 216 -8.11 3.41 -38.35
CA GLN A 216 -7.04 4.09 -39.09
C GLN A 216 -5.91 3.17 -39.55
N LYS A 217 -5.94 1.88 -39.19
CA LYS A 217 -4.91 0.90 -39.49
C LYS A 217 -5.28 0.11 -40.75
#